data_af78a6256fa5999c60eb39e8b53cbe9d
#
_entry.id   af78a6256fa5999c60eb39e8b53cbe9d
#
_cell.length_a   1.000
_cell.length_b   1.000
_cell.length_c   1.000
_cell.angle_alpha   90.00
_cell.angle_beta   90.00
_cell.angle_gamma   90.00
#
_symmetry.space_group_name_H-M   'P 1'
#
loop_
_entity.id
_entity.type
_entity.pdbx_description
1 polymer ?
#
loop_
_entity_poly.entity_id
_entity_poly.type
_entity_poly.pdbx_seq_one_letter_code
_entity_poly.pdbx_strand_id
1 'polypeptide(L)'
;MSVQLTKEQLMIQSMVREFSRKVIAQTAAERDRTKEFPAENLRQMAELGLMGMMVPAAYNGEGADTVSYVLALSEIAYSCASTAVVMSVHNSIVCESINRYGTAGQKEQFLKPLAAGEYIGAFALTEPEAGSDPLRQETTAERDGNFYVLNGIKRFITTGKNGGLVIVTAKTDPAKGHKGISAFLVPQGTKGLIVGHAEDKMGLRASDTVDLLFENCRIPAQYMLGNDGDGFKVAMTGLDGGRIGIAAQSVGLAQAAFDEAVKYAKKREQFGQKIAKFQALRFIIADMATEIEAARQLMFLAAAMKDRGENVTLQAAMAKLYASEMVNRVTAKALQIHGGYGFIKDYPVERFYRDARVFTIYEGTSEIQRVVISNNILKDRRG
;
A
#
# COMPACT_ATOMS: atom_id res chain seq x y z
N MET A 1 -0.32 -19.87 17.25
CA MET A 1 1.16 -19.95 17.17
C MET A 1 1.67 -18.55 16.92
N SER A 2 2.48 -18.01 17.82
CA SER A 2 3.19 -16.75 17.56
C SER A 2 4.20 -16.98 16.44
N VAL A 3 4.26 -16.07 15.45
CA VAL A 3 5.30 -16.12 14.40
C VAL A 3 6.64 -15.84 15.09
N GLN A 4 7.52 -16.84 15.17
CA GLN A 4 8.89 -16.62 15.58
C GLN A 4 9.68 -16.09 14.38
N LEU A 5 10.22 -14.89 14.51
CA LEU A 5 11.04 -14.28 13.47
C LEU A 5 12.40 -14.96 13.38
N THR A 6 12.86 -15.19 12.16
CA THR A 6 14.21 -15.73 11.88
C THR A 6 15.27 -14.65 12.14
N LYS A 7 16.54 -15.09 12.22
CA LYS A 7 17.66 -14.14 12.33
C LYS A 7 17.74 -13.19 11.14
N GLU A 8 17.46 -13.68 9.94
CA GLU A 8 17.47 -12.91 8.70
C GLU A 8 16.37 -11.85 8.72
N GLN A 9 15.12 -12.22 9.09
CA GLN A 9 14.01 -11.29 9.23
C GLN A 9 14.29 -10.17 10.24
N LEU A 10 14.94 -10.51 11.38
CA LEU A 10 15.37 -9.53 12.38
C LEU A 10 16.48 -8.61 11.86
N MET A 11 17.42 -9.14 11.07
CA MET A 11 18.47 -8.33 10.43
C MET A 11 17.89 -7.34 9.43
N ILE A 12 16.96 -7.77 8.55
CA ILE A 12 16.25 -6.92 7.61
C ILE A 12 15.49 -5.82 8.37
N GLN A 13 14.73 -6.19 9.39
CA GLN A 13 14.02 -5.22 10.22
C GLN A 13 14.95 -4.18 10.83
N SER A 14 16.08 -4.61 11.38
CA SER A 14 17.06 -3.71 12.02
C SER A 14 17.67 -2.74 11.01
N MET A 15 18.09 -3.23 9.85
CA MET A 15 18.65 -2.43 8.76
C MET A 15 17.64 -1.37 8.29
N VAL A 16 16.40 -1.78 8.00
CA VAL A 16 15.37 -0.87 7.52
C VAL A 16 14.96 0.14 8.59
N ARG A 17 14.91 -0.26 9.87
CA ARG A 17 14.67 0.64 10.99
C ARG A 17 15.74 1.73 11.07
N GLU A 18 17.01 1.36 11.00
CA GLU A 18 18.11 2.31 11.02
C GLU A 18 18.01 3.32 9.88
N PHE A 19 17.87 2.82 8.65
CA PHE A 19 17.69 3.65 7.45
C PHE A 19 16.47 4.57 7.59
N SER A 20 15.32 4.02 7.97
CA SER A 20 14.07 4.77 8.11
C SER A 20 14.20 5.92 9.12
N ARG A 21 14.83 5.69 10.28
CA ARG A 21 15.02 6.74 11.31
C ARG A 21 16.07 7.77 10.92
N LYS A 22 17.18 7.34 10.27
CA LYS A 22 18.29 8.23 9.93
C LYS A 22 18.06 9.03 8.65
N VAL A 23 17.28 8.50 7.70
CA VAL A 23 17.10 9.12 6.39
C VAL A 23 15.65 9.60 6.20
N ILE A 24 14.69 8.69 6.22
CA ILE A 24 13.29 9.02 5.86
C ILE A 24 12.66 9.99 6.86
N ALA A 25 12.86 9.75 8.17
CA ALA A 25 12.26 10.58 9.21
C ALA A 25 12.69 12.05 9.11
N GLN A 26 13.91 12.33 8.65
CA GLN A 26 14.47 13.68 8.60
C GLN A 26 13.72 14.59 7.61
N THR A 27 13.15 14.02 6.55
CA THR A 27 12.49 14.77 5.47
C THR A 27 10.96 14.67 5.50
N ALA A 28 10.41 13.79 6.35
CA ALA A 28 8.98 13.45 6.31
C ALA A 28 8.05 14.64 6.58
N ALA A 29 8.38 15.51 7.55
CA ALA A 29 7.57 16.69 7.88
C ALA A 29 7.62 17.74 6.76
N GLU A 30 8.79 17.99 6.20
CA GLU A 30 8.97 18.95 5.11
C GLU A 30 8.25 18.47 3.84
N ARG A 31 8.38 17.20 3.47
CA ARG A 31 7.68 16.62 2.33
C ARG A 31 6.16 16.63 2.49
N ASP A 32 5.62 16.42 3.70
CA ASP A 32 4.19 16.59 3.96
C ASP A 32 3.75 18.04 3.72
N ARG A 33 4.57 19.02 4.15
CA ARG A 33 4.30 20.45 3.96
C ARG A 33 4.36 20.87 2.50
N THR A 34 5.38 20.47 1.77
CA THR A 34 5.65 20.84 0.37
C THR A 34 4.91 19.98 -0.64
N LYS A 35 4.39 18.82 -0.23
CA LYS A 35 3.82 17.77 -1.10
C LYS A 35 4.85 17.18 -2.07
N GLU A 36 6.13 17.28 -1.75
CA GLU A 36 7.22 16.79 -2.58
C GLU A 36 7.29 15.26 -2.58
N PHE A 37 7.32 14.68 -3.78
CA PHE A 37 7.44 13.23 -3.96
C PHE A 37 8.80 12.73 -3.43
N PRO A 38 8.86 11.59 -2.70
CA PRO A 38 10.06 11.13 -2.00
C PRO A 38 11.07 10.41 -2.91
N ALA A 39 11.36 10.98 -4.10
CA ALA A 39 12.18 10.33 -5.13
C ALA A 39 13.56 9.89 -4.60
N GLU A 40 14.24 10.75 -3.84
CA GLU A 40 15.56 10.43 -3.29
C GLU A 40 15.48 9.31 -2.22
N ASN A 41 14.45 9.31 -1.38
CA ASN A 41 14.25 8.20 -0.44
C ASN A 41 14.04 6.87 -1.19
N LEU A 42 13.25 6.89 -2.26
CA LEU A 42 12.96 5.68 -3.06
C LEU A 42 14.21 5.19 -3.81
N ARG A 43 15.04 6.10 -4.29
CA ARG A 43 16.34 5.74 -4.90
C ARG A 43 17.24 5.02 -3.89
N GLN A 44 17.39 5.56 -2.68
CA GLN A 44 18.17 4.91 -1.62
C GLN A 44 17.52 3.59 -1.15
N MET A 45 16.19 3.50 -1.14
CA MET A 45 15.48 2.25 -0.86
C MET A 45 15.77 1.19 -1.93
N ALA A 46 15.91 1.59 -3.21
CA ALA A 46 16.29 0.69 -4.28
C ALA A 46 17.72 0.13 -4.08
N GLU A 47 18.67 0.95 -3.67
CA GLU A 47 20.04 0.54 -3.33
C GLU A 47 20.10 -0.49 -2.17
N LEU A 48 19.07 -0.49 -1.31
CA LEU A 48 18.90 -1.44 -0.21
C LEU A 48 18.04 -2.66 -0.60
N GLY A 49 17.68 -2.83 -1.87
CA GLY A 49 16.83 -3.93 -2.36
C GLY A 49 15.34 -3.80 -1.99
N LEU A 50 14.91 -2.70 -1.37
CA LEU A 50 13.55 -2.56 -0.85
C LEU A 50 12.48 -2.37 -1.95
N MET A 51 12.87 -2.11 -3.19
CA MET A 51 11.94 -1.97 -4.31
C MET A 51 11.63 -3.30 -5.00
N GLY A 52 12.46 -4.34 -4.80
CA GLY A 52 12.28 -5.68 -5.36
C GLY A 52 12.22 -6.78 -4.30
N MET A 53 11.75 -6.51 -3.08
CA MET A 53 11.89 -7.42 -1.95
C MET A 53 11.39 -8.84 -2.22
N MET A 54 10.17 -8.97 -2.76
CA MET A 54 9.54 -10.28 -3.00
C MET A 54 9.75 -10.78 -4.44
N VAL A 55 10.50 -10.05 -5.26
CA VAL A 55 10.80 -10.46 -6.64
C VAL A 55 11.96 -11.47 -6.63
N PRO A 56 11.88 -12.56 -7.40
CA PRO A 56 12.99 -13.53 -7.49
C PRO A 56 14.30 -12.89 -7.96
N ALA A 57 15.43 -13.40 -7.45
CA ALA A 57 16.77 -12.92 -7.80
C ALA A 57 17.07 -12.99 -9.32
N ALA A 58 16.44 -13.92 -10.05
CA ALA A 58 16.52 -13.99 -11.52
C ALA A 58 16.04 -12.70 -12.23
N TYR A 59 15.24 -11.90 -11.55
CA TYR A 59 14.70 -10.62 -12.04
C TYR A 59 15.18 -9.43 -11.19
N ASN A 60 16.40 -9.48 -10.66
CA ASN A 60 17.04 -8.43 -9.86
C ASN A 60 16.31 -8.12 -8.52
N GLY A 61 15.52 -9.05 -8.00
CA GLY A 61 14.88 -8.90 -6.69
C GLY A 61 15.66 -9.62 -5.60
N GLU A 62 15.23 -9.43 -4.35
CA GLU A 62 15.87 -10.03 -3.17
C GLU A 62 15.32 -11.44 -2.84
N GLY A 63 14.17 -11.83 -3.40
CA GLY A 63 13.53 -13.12 -3.13
C GLY A 63 13.12 -13.30 -1.66
N ALA A 64 12.95 -12.19 -0.94
CA ALA A 64 12.55 -12.21 0.46
C ALA A 64 11.09 -12.67 0.65
N ASP A 65 10.78 -13.22 1.81
CA ASP A 65 9.43 -13.64 2.17
C ASP A 65 8.51 -12.45 2.51
N THR A 66 7.21 -12.71 2.57
CA THR A 66 6.20 -11.70 2.89
C THR A 66 6.34 -11.19 4.34
N VAL A 67 6.83 -12.03 5.26
CA VAL A 67 7.10 -11.62 6.64
C VAL A 67 8.21 -10.57 6.68
N SER A 68 9.31 -10.75 5.95
CA SER A 68 10.37 -9.74 5.80
C SER A 68 9.85 -8.44 5.19
N TYR A 69 9.01 -8.55 4.15
CA TYR A 69 8.39 -7.40 3.50
C TYR A 69 7.53 -6.57 4.47
N VAL A 70 6.63 -7.19 5.25
CA VAL A 70 5.77 -6.46 6.18
C VAL A 70 6.55 -5.85 7.34
N LEU A 71 7.65 -6.47 7.78
CA LEU A 71 8.57 -5.89 8.75
C LEU A 71 9.22 -4.62 8.19
N ALA A 72 9.80 -4.70 7.00
CA ALA A 72 10.42 -3.57 6.33
C ALA A 72 9.42 -2.43 6.11
N LEU A 73 8.25 -2.73 5.56
CA LEU A 73 7.21 -1.75 5.27
C LEU A 73 6.70 -1.05 6.55
N SER A 74 6.56 -1.80 7.66
CA SER A 74 6.18 -1.20 8.94
C SER A 74 7.23 -0.22 9.45
N GLU A 75 8.53 -0.50 9.28
CA GLU A 75 9.61 0.42 9.68
C GLU A 75 9.65 1.68 8.79
N ILE A 76 9.37 1.57 7.49
CA ILE A 76 9.24 2.74 6.60
C ILE A 76 8.01 3.58 7.01
N ALA A 77 6.86 2.93 7.24
CA ALA A 77 5.62 3.60 7.61
C ALA A 77 5.71 4.33 8.96
N TYR A 78 6.50 3.81 9.89
CA TYR A 78 6.79 4.48 11.16
C TYR A 78 7.37 5.90 10.95
N SER A 79 8.23 6.10 9.97
CA SER A 79 8.86 7.39 9.68
C SER A 79 8.05 8.24 8.72
N CYS A 80 7.51 7.62 7.63
CA CYS A 80 6.75 8.31 6.61
C CYS A 80 5.75 7.39 5.92
N ALA A 81 4.46 7.55 6.22
CA ALA A 81 3.40 6.78 5.59
C ALA A 81 3.27 7.05 4.08
N SER A 82 3.61 8.25 3.60
CA SER A 82 3.64 8.58 2.17
C SER A 82 4.70 7.79 1.40
N THR A 83 5.91 7.63 1.95
CA THR A 83 6.95 6.79 1.34
C THR A 83 6.54 5.31 1.38
N ALA A 84 5.94 4.89 2.49
CA ALA A 84 5.48 3.52 2.66
C ALA A 84 4.39 3.11 1.66
N VAL A 85 3.43 3.99 1.33
CA VAL A 85 2.39 3.65 0.35
C VAL A 85 2.96 3.46 -1.05
N VAL A 86 3.97 4.23 -1.45
CA VAL A 86 4.67 4.05 -2.73
C VAL A 86 5.36 2.68 -2.77
N MET A 87 6.12 2.33 -1.73
CA MET A 87 6.76 1.01 -1.60
C MET A 87 5.74 -0.13 -1.63
N SER A 88 4.58 0.07 -0.97
CA SER A 88 3.53 -0.95 -0.88
C SER A 88 2.90 -1.23 -2.24
N VAL A 89 2.41 -0.22 -2.94
CA VAL A 89 1.79 -0.38 -4.27
C VAL A 89 2.78 -1.00 -5.25
N HIS A 90 4.01 -0.52 -5.24
CA HIS A 90 5.07 -1.01 -6.12
C HIS A 90 5.37 -2.50 -5.91
N ASN A 91 5.65 -2.93 -4.68
CA ASN A 91 6.03 -4.32 -4.38
C ASN A 91 4.82 -5.27 -4.43
N SER A 92 3.76 -4.97 -3.65
CA SER A 92 2.69 -5.93 -3.36
C SER A 92 1.60 -5.99 -4.42
N ILE A 93 1.48 -4.96 -5.27
CA ILE A 93 0.49 -4.96 -6.35
C ILE A 93 1.17 -5.07 -7.71
N VAL A 94 2.10 -4.16 -8.03
CA VAL A 94 2.66 -4.09 -9.38
C VAL A 94 3.67 -5.21 -9.63
N CYS A 95 4.74 -5.28 -8.84
CA CYS A 95 5.78 -6.30 -9.02
C CYS A 95 5.21 -7.72 -8.87
N GLU A 96 4.35 -7.93 -7.85
CA GLU A 96 3.72 -9.23 -7.63
C GLU A 96 2.82 -9.64 -8.79
N SER A 97 2.01 -8.72 -9.34
CA SER A 97 1.15 -9.03 -10.48
C SER A 97 1.95 -9.42 -11.72
N ILE A 98 3.04 -8.70 -12.03
CA ILE A 98 3.90 -9.03 -13.17
C ILE A 98 4.65 -10.34 -12.90
N ASN A 99 5.15 -10.56 -11.69
CA ASN A 99 5.83 -11.81 -11.35
C ASN A 99 4.91 -13.02 -11.50
N ARG A 100 3.64 -12.89 -11.13
CA ARG A 100 2.67 -13.99 -11.17
C ARG A 100 2.06 -14.24 -12.55
N TYR A 101 1.74 -13.19 -13.30
CA TYR A 101 0.95 -13.27 -14.53
C TYR A 101 1.73 -12.91 -15.78
N GLY A 102 2.92 -12.31 -15.65
CA GLY A 102 3.75 -11.89 -16.76
C GLY A 102 4.44 -13.06 -17.46
N THR A 103 4.56 -12.94 -18.77
CA THR A 103 5.42 -13.81 -19.59
C THR A 103 6.89 -13.58 -19.24
N ALA A 104 7.79 -14.51 -19.62
CA ALA A 104 9.21 -14.32 -19.41
C ALA A 104 9.74 -13.00 -20.04
N GLY A 105 9.27 -12.67 -21.25
CA GLY A 105 9.63 -11.39 -21.91
C GLY A 105 9.13 -10.16 -21.15
N GLN A 106 7.91 -10.20 -20.62
CA GLN A 106 7.38 -9.11 -19.80
C GLN A 106 8.14 -8.95 -18.46
N LYS A 107 8.55 -10.06 -17.86
CA LYS A 107 9.37 -10.03 -16.62
C LYS A 107 10.76 -9.42 -16.88
N GLU A 108 11.43 -9.81 -17.96
CA GLU A 108 12.70 -9.20 -18.35
C GLU A 108 12.54 -7.71 -18.66
N GLN A 109 11.51 -7.35 -19.42
CA GLN A 109 11.31 -5.98 -19.89
C GLN A 109 10.81 -5.03 -18.79
N PHE A 110 9.95 -5.48 -17.89
CA PHE A 110 9.26 -4.62 -16.93
C PHE A 110 9.55 -4.96 -15.47
N LEU A 111 9.54 -6.24 -15.07
CA LEU A 111 9.72 -6.61 -13.66
C LEU A 111 11.14 -6.36 -13.19
N LYS A 112 12.12 -6.71 -14.02
CA LYS A 112 13.54 -6.58 -13.69
C LYS A 112 13.96 -5.14 -13.38
N PRO A 113 13.67 -4.13 -14.23
CA PRO A 113 13.97 -2.74 -13.90
C PRO A 113 13.09 -2.17 -12.76
N LEU A 114 11.84 -2.64 -12.59
CA LEU A 114 11.03 -2.30 -11.42
C LEU A 114 11.70 -2.79 -10.13
N ALA A 115 12.13 -4.05 -10.08
CA ALA A 115 12.78 -4.64 -8.91
C ALA A 115 14.10 -3.93 -8.58
N ALA A 116 14.85 -3.52 -9.58
CA ALA A 116 16.05 -2.70 -9.42
C ALA A 116 15.74 -1.24 -8.99
N GLY A 117 14.48 -0.82 -9.00
CA GLY A 117 14.06 0.54 -8.68
C GLY A 117 14.44 1.59 -9.71
N GLU A 118 14.73 1.19 -10.96
CA GLU A 118 15.01 2.13 -12.07
C GLU A 118 13.81 3.03 -12.35
N TYR A 119 12.61 2.51 -12.14
CA TYR A 119 11.36 3.26 -12.12
C TYR A 119 10.33 2.57 -11.21
N ILE A 120 9.25 3.27 -10.92
CA ILE A 120 8.23 2.84 -9.97
C ILE A 120 6.95 2.47 -10.73
N GLY A 121 6.25 1.44 -10.26
CA GLY A 121 5.00 1.01 -10.83
C GLY A 121 3.78 1.67 -10.18
N ALA A 122 2.74 1.87 -10.97
CA ALA A 122 1.41 2.29 -10.55
C ALA A 122 0.36 1.25 -10.95
N PHE A 123 -0.78 1.23 -10.23
CA PHE A 123 -1.89 0.33 -10.53
C PHE A 123 -3.20 1.12 -10.70
N ALA A 124 -3.79 1.01 -11.88
CA ALA A 124 -4.94 1.81 -12.30
C ALA A 124 -6.18 0.92 -12.49
N LEU A 125 -6.99 0.80 -11.42
CA LEU A 125 -8.26 0.08 -11.38
C LEU A 125 -9.44 1.06 -11.30
N THR A 126 -9.41 1.94 -10.30
CA THR A 126 -10.50 2.84 -9.91
C THR A 126 -10.84 3.85 -11.00
N GLU A 127 -12.14 4.11 -11.19
CA GLU A 127 -12.68 5.11 -12.10
C GLU A 127 -13.67 6.02 -11.37
N PRO A 128 -14.09 7.15 -11.95
CA PRO A 128 -15.05 8.06 -11.30
C PRO A 128 -16.29 7.34 -10.75
N GLU A 129 -16.88 6.40 -11.52
CA GLU A 129 -18.09 5.66 -11.16
C GLU A 129 -17.81 4.20 -10.69
N ALA A 130 -16.53 3.80 -10.58
CA ALA A 130 -16.13 2.44 -10.23
C ALA A 130 -15.03 2.40 -9.15
N GLY A 131 -15.45 2.56 -7.91
CA GLY A 131 -14.58 2.40 -6.72
C GLY A 131 -14.81 1.07 -6.03
N SER A 132 -15.73 1.03 -5.06
CA SER A 132 -16.10 -0.19 -4.32
C SER A 132 -16.77 -1.26 -5.18
N ASP A 133 -17.36 -0.86 -6.30
CA ASP A 133 -17.86 -1.75 -7.36
C ASP A 133 -16.97 -1.65 -8.61
N PRO A 134 -15.86 -2.42 -8.67
CA PRO A 134 -14.90 -2.33 -9.78
C PRO A 134 -15.43 -2.93 -11.09
N LEU A 135 -16.57 -3.63 -11.07
CA LEU A 135 -17.18 -4.16 -12.30
C LEU A 135 -17.86 -3.06 -13.14
N ARG A 136 -18.16 -1.91 -12.52
CA ARG A 136 -18.75 -0.75 -13.21
C ARG A 136 -17.74 0.05 -14.01
N GLN A 137 -16.44 -0.33 -14.02
CA GLN A 137 -15.45 0.38 -14.81
C GLN A 137 -15.90 0.54 -16.28
N GLU A 138 -15.56 1.66 -16.90
CA GLU A 138 -15.98 2.03 -18.27
C GLU A 138 -14.80 2.09 -19.25
N THR A 139 -13.57 2.16 -18.75
CA THR A 139 -12.36 2.13 -19.60
C THR A 139 -12.39 0.90 -20.51
N THR A 140 -12.23 1.13 -21.82
CA THR A 140 -12.23 0.09 -22.85
C THR A 140 -10.84 -0.18 -23.39
N ALA A 141 -10.63 -1.38 -23.92
CA ALA A 141 -9.45 -1.76 -24.69
C ALA A 141 -9.91 -2.54 -25.93
N GLU A 142 -9.92 -1.88 -27.09
CA GLU A 142 -10.34 -2.44 -28.34
C GLU A 142 -9.13 -2.99 -29.12
N ARG A 143 -9.26 -4.21 -29.66
CA ARG A 143 -8.19 -4.83 -30.44
C ARG A 143 -8.09 -4.21 -31.83
N ASP A 144 -6.87 -3.78 -32.18
CA ASP A 144 -6.50 -3.24 -33.51
C ASP A 144 -5.27 -4.01 -34.03
N GLY A 145 -5.49 -5.11 -34.68
CA GLY A 145 -4.44 -6.00 -35.18
C GLY A 145 -3.55 -6.53 -34.07
N ASN A 146 -2.26 -6.14 -34.09
CA ASN A 146 -1.27 -6.48 -33.06
C ASN A 146 -1.19 -5.49 -31.92
N PHE A 147 -2.21 -4.66 -31.76
CA PHE A 147 -2.29 -3.61 -30.73
C PHE A 147 -3.64 -3.69 -30.01
N TYR A 148 -3.69 -2.99 -28.87
CA TYR A 148 -4.93 -2.56 -28.22
C TYR A 148 -4.97 -1.04 -28.14
N VAL A 149 -6.15 -0.48 -28.30
CA VAL A 149 -6.43 0.96 -28.17
C VAL A 149 -7.25 1.16 -26.90
N LEU A 150 -6.66 1.82 -25.91
CA LEU A 150 -7.29 2.11 -24.63
C LEU A 150 -7.95 3.48 -24.67
N ASN A 151 -9.19 3.55 -24.16
CA ASN A 151 -9.95 4.80 -23.98
C ASN A 151 -10.66 4.78 -22.63
N GLY A 152 -10.53 5.89 -21.85
CA GLY A 152 -11.19 6.01 -20.55
C GLY A 152 -10.41 6.85 -19.55
N ILE A 153 -10.87 6.84 -18.30
CA ILE A 153 -10.29 7.63 -17.20
C ILE A 153 -10.13 6.74 -15.98
N LYS A 154 -8.91 6.71 -15.43
CA LYS A 154 -8.62 6.10 -14.14
C LYS A 154 -8.40 7.19 -13.09
N ARG A 155 -8.94 6.99 -11.88
CA ARG A 155 -8.96 8.00 -10.84
C ARG A 155 -8.26 7.54 -9.56
N PHE A 156 -7.68 8.49 -8.82
CA PHE A 156 -6.96 8.25 -7.56
C PHE A 156 -5.76 7.30 -7.70
N ILE A 157 -5.00 7.41 -8.79
CA ILE A 157 -3.88 6.52 -9.08
C ILE A 157 -2.63 6.99 -8.33
N THR A 158 -2.26 6.22 -7.32
CA THR A 158 -1.01 6.41 -6.57
C THR A 158 0.18 6.16 -7.49
N THR A 159 1.17 7.08 -7.44
CA THR A 159 2.39 7.04 -8.28
C THR A 159 2.10 7.21 -9.78
N GLY A 160 0.90 7.63 -10.15
CA GLY A 160 0.51 7.78 -11.56
C GLY A 160 1.26 8.89 -12.29
N LYS A 161 1.77 9.90 -11.57
CA LYS A 161 2.58 10.98 -12.12
C LYS A 161 4.08 10.63 -12.19
N ASN A 162 4.60 10.05 -11.10
CA ASN A 162 6.04 9.79 -10.95
C ASN A 162 6.42 8.32 -11.23
N GLY A 163 5.43 7.48 -11.61
CA GLY A 163 5.69 6.11 -12.04
C GLY A 163 6.24 6.02 -13.46
N GLY A 164 6.94 4.92 -13.77
CA GLY A 164 7.43 4.61 -15.12
C GLY A 164 6.59 3.56 -15.84
N LEU A 165 5.75 2.83 -15.10
CA LEU A 165 4.85 1.80 -15.63
C LEU A 165 3.52 1.83 -14.91
N VAL A 166 2.42 1.68 -15.64
CA VAL A 166 1.06 1.55 -15.10
C VAL A 166 0.48 0.21 -15.48
N ILE A 167 0.00 -0.58 -14.51
CA ILE A 167 -0.90 -1.69 -14.79
C ILE A 167 -2.33 -1.12 -14.85
N VAL A 168 -3.00 -1.30 -15.98
CA VAL A 168 -4.35 -0.77 -16.22
C VAL A 168 -5.32 -1.91 -16.46
N THR A 169 -6.48 -1.89 -15.80
CA THR A 169 -7.59 -2.78 -16.15
C THR A 169 -8.53 -2.08 -17.13
N ALA A 170 -9.00 -2.79 -18.15
CA ALA A 170 -9.94 -2.25 -19.12
C ALA A 170 -10.87 -3.35 -19.66
N LYS A 171 -12.07 -2.97 -20.12
CA LYS A 171 -13.02 -3.89 -20.76
C LYS A 171 -12.56 -4.24 -22.17
N THR A 172 -12.30 -5.52 -22.41
CA THR A 172 -12.07 -6.08 -23.75
C THR A 172 -13.35 -6.69 -24.32
N ASP A 173 -14.27 -7.15 -23.46
CA ASP A 173 -15.58 -7.68 -23.86
C ASP A 173 -16.65 -7.34 -22.79
N PRO A 174 -17.38 -6.23 -22.97
CA PRO A 174 -18.39 -5.80 -21.99
C PRO A 174 -19.50 -6.85 -21.72
N ALA A 175 -19.78 -7.75 -22.67
CA ALA A 175 -20.84 -8.76 -22.52
C ALA A 175 -20.47 -9.88 -21.52
N LYS A 176 -19.17 -10.08 -21.22
CA LYS A 176 -18.69 -11.15 -20.34
C LYS A 176 -18.56 -10.76 -18.86
N GLY A 177 -19.02 -9.56 -18.46
CA GLY A 177 -18.92 -9.10 -17.07
C GLY A 177 -17.45 -9.10 -16.57
N HIS A 178 -17.17 -9.69 -15.41
CA HIS A 178 -15.81 -9.74 -14.86
C HIS A 178 -14.80 -10.51 -15.75
N LYS A 179 -15.27 -11.46 -16.56
CA LYS A 179 -14.43 -12.20 -17.53
C LYS A 179 -14.17 -11.42 -18.82
N GLY A 180 -14.74 -10.24 -18.97
CA GLY A 180 -14.49 -9.34 -20.09
C GLY A 180 -13.55 -8.17 -19.71
N ILE A 181 -12.88 -8.27 -18.58
CA ILE A 181 -11.89 -7.29 -18.11
C ILE A 181 -10.50 -7.89 -18.27
N SER A 182 -9.61 -7.19 -18.97
CA SER A 182 -8.20 -7.55 -19.13
C SER A 182 -7.28 -6.55 -18.45
N ALA A 183 -6.04 -6.93 -18.18
CA ALA A 183 -5.02 -6.07 -17.61
C ALA A 183 -3.91 -5.80 -18.62
N PHE A 184 -3.36 -4.60 -18.61
CA PHE A 184 -2.36 -4.16 -19.57
C PHE A 184 -1.20 -3.44 -18.88
N LEU A 185 0.02 -3.66 -19.37
CA LEU A 185 1.24 -2.95 -19.00
C LEU A 185 1.39 -1.72 -19.91
N VAL A 186 1.26 -0.53 -19.35
CA VAL A 186 1.36 0.73 -20.11
C VAL A 186 2.55 1.53 -19.59
N PRO A 187 3.66 1.60 -20.34
CA PRO A 187 4.79 2.45 -19.99
C PRO A 187 4.39 3.92 -19.94
N GLN A 188 4.95 4.67 -18.98
CA GLN A 188 4.78 6.12 -18.94
C GLN A 188 5.36 6.75 -20.21
N GLY A 189 4.73 7.81 -20.71
CA GLY A 189 5.09 8.44 -21.98
C GLY A 189 4.51 7.75 -23.22
N THR A 190 3.73 6.68 -23.07
CA THR A 190 2.96 6.11 -24.18
C THR A 190 2.00 7.17 -24.73
N LYS A 191 2.02 7.34 -26.07
CA LYS A 191 1.12 8.32 -26.72
C LYS A 191 -0.34 8.01 -26.41
N GLY A 192 -1.07 9.02 -25.93
CA GLY A 192 -2.46 8.88 -25.51
C GLY A 192 -2.63 8.54 -24.01
N LEU A 193 -1.54 8.29 -23.26
CA LEU A 193 -1.57 8.29 -21.80
C LEU A 193 -1.27 9.70 -21.30
N ILE A 194 -2.23 10.31 -20.62
CA ILE A 194 -2.16 11.69 -20.12
C ILE A 194 -2.30 11.67 -18.61
N VAL A 195 -1.36 12.30 -17.92
CA VAL A 195 -1.45 12.55 -16.48
C VAL A 195 -2.38 13.76 -16.27
N GLY A 196 -3.51 13.52 -15.62
CA GLY A 196 -4.51 14.51 -15.34
C GLY A 196 -4.32 15.24 -14.02
N HIS A 197 -5.42 15.52 -13.34
CA HIS A 197 -5.43 16.28 -12.09
C HIS A 197 -4.67 15.56 -10.97
N ALA A 198 -3.88 16.31 -10.21
CA ALA A 198 -3.22 15.84 -9.00
C ALA A 198 -4.03 16.25 -7.76
N GLU A 199 -4.42 15.28 -6.94
CA GLU A 199 -5.29 15.49 -5.80
C GLU A 199 -4.59 16.23 -4.65
N ASP A 200 -5.25 17.26 -4.11
CA ASP A 200 -4.83 17.89 -2.86
C ASP A 200 -5.43 17.14 -1.68
N LYS A 201 -4.62 16.32 -1.02
CA LYS A 201 -5.07 15.34 -0.05
C LYS A 201 -4.94 15.81 1.40
N MET A 202 -5.80 15.28 2.25
CA MET A 202 -5.75 15.47 3.71
C MET A 202 -4.45 14.92 4.31
N GLY A 203 -4.03 13.70 3.91
CA GLY A 203 -2.84 12.99 4.37
C GLY A 203 -2.13 12.27 3.22
N LEU A 204 -1.06 11.54 3.51
CA LEU A 204 -0.15 10.94 2.53
C LEU A 204 0.28 11.96 1.45
N ARG A 205 0.52 13.19 1.87
CA ARG A 205 0.65 14.33 0.95
C ARG A 205 1.90 14.27 0.08
N ALA A 206 2.93 13.57 0.54
CA ALA A 206 4.16 13.37 -0.21
C ALA A 206 4.09 12.20 -1.22
N SER A 207 3.00 11.43 -1.30
CA SER A 207 2.75 10.52 -2.43
C SER A 207 1.88 11.23 -3.46
N ASP A 208 2.16 11.08 -4.75
CA ASP A 208 1.24 11.59 -5.75
C ASP A 208 0.00 10.69 -5.84
N THR A 209 -1.11 11.29 -6.21
CA THR A 209 -2.36 10.62 -6.51
C THR A 209 -3.03 11.43 -7.60
N VAL A 210 -3.20 10.84 -8.78
CA VAL A 210 -3.62 11.56 -10.00
C VAL A 210 -4.72 10.81 -10.73
N ASP A 211 -5.38 11.54 -11.63
CA ASP A 211 -6.16 10.92 -12.70
C ASP A 211 -5.23 10.53 -13.85
N LEU A 212 -5.52 9.41 -14.52
CA LEU A 212 -4.88 9.00 -15.75
C LEU A 212 -5.94 8.90 -16.85
N LEU A 213 -5.75 9.67 -17.93
CA LEU A 213 -6.63 9.67 -19.08
C LEU A 213 -5.98 8.84 -20.20
N PHE A 214 -6.79 8.01 -20.85
CA PHE A 214 -6.41 7.21 -22.01
C PHE A 214 -7.22 7.72 -23.20
N GLU A 215 -6.54 8.34 -24.15
CA GLU A 215 -7.15 8.91 -25.38
C GLU A 215 -6.51 8.26 -26.59
N ASN A 216 -7.19 7.27 -27.18
CA ASN A 216 -6.62 6.46 -28.24
C ASN A 216 -5.20 5.94 -27.90
N CYS A 217 -5.02 5.54 -26.64
CA CYS A 217 -3.74 5.06 -26.14
C CYS A 217 -3.44 3.69 -26.71
N ARG A 218 -2.56 3.66 -27.73
CA ARG A 218 -2.24 2.46 -28.50
C ARG A 218 -1.04 1.74 -27.92
N ILE A 219 -1.23 0.48 -27.49
CA ILE A 219 -0.20 -0.36 -26.88
C ILE A 219 -0.07 -1.70 -27.63
N PRO A 220 1.12 -2.30 -27.70
CA PRO A 220 1.29 -3.64 -28.30
C PRO A 220 0.44 -4.70 -27.60
N ALA A 221 -0.16 -5.61 -28.35
CA ALA A 221 -1.00 -6.69 -27.79
C ALA A 221 -0.21 -7.59 -26.82
N GLN A 222 1.09 -7.72 -27.02
CA GLN A 222 1.99 -8.45 -26.11
C GLN A 222 2.16 -7.80 -24.72
N TYR A 223 1.60 -6.59 -24.50
CA TYR A 223 1.60 -5.92 -23.18
C TYR A 223 0.33 -6.26 -22.37
N MET A 224 -0.53 -7.13 -22.85
CA MET A 224 -1.60 -7.73 -22.04
C MET A 224 -0.95 -8.59 -20.94
N LEU A 225 -1.32 -8.34 -19.69
CA LEU A 225 -0.84 -9.07 -18.51
C LEU A 225 -1.79 -10.24 -18.21
N GLY A 226 -1.30 -11.47 -18.30
CA GLY A 226 -2.12 -12.67 -18.25
C GLY A 226 -2.83 -12.93 -19.58
N ASN A 227 -3.99 -13.58 -19.52
CA ASN A 227 -4.82 -13.86 -20.71
C ASN A 227 -5.95 -12.84 -20.85
N ASP A 228 -6.61 -12.82 -22.02
CA ASP A 228 -7.83 -12.05 -22.20
C ASP A 228 -8.89 -12.47 -21.18
N GLY A 229 -9.46 -11.49 -20.48
CA GLY A 229 -10.43 -11.71 -19.40
C GLY A 229 -9.84 -12.01 -18.01
N ASP A 230 -8.51 -12.09 -17.84
CA ASP A 230 -7.87 -12.31 -16.54
C ASP A 230 -7.73 -11.03 -15.70
N GLY A 231 -8.04 -9.83 -16.23
CA GLY A 231 -7.75 -8.54 -15.57
C GLY A 231 -8.40 -8.38 -14.19
N PHE A 232 -9.63 -8.85 -14.03
CA PHE A 232 -10.28 -8.83 -12.71
C PHE A 232 -9.58 -9.76 -11.72
N LYS A 233 -9.13 -10.93 -12.14
CA LYS A 233 -8.36 -11.87 -11.32
C LYS A 233 -6.99 -11.30 -10.94
N VAL A 234 -6.29 -10.66 -11.89
CA VAL A 234 -5.02 -9.95 -11.64
C VAL A 234 -5.22 -8.88 -10.56
N ALA A 235 -6.26 -8.04 -10.71
CA ALA A 235 -6.58 -6.99 -9.75
C ALA A 235 -6.87 -7.55 -8.34
N MET A 236 -7.73 -8.57 -8.23
CA MET A 236 -8.11 -9.13 -6.93
C MET A 236 -6.92 -9.80 -6.23
N THR A 237 -6.06 -10.49 -6.98
CA THR A 237 -4.83 -11.10 -6.43
C THR A 237 -3.83 -10.04 -5.94
N GLY A 238 -3.61 -8.98 -6.72
CA GLY A 238 -2.76 -7.86 -6.31
C GLY A 238 -3.30 -7.18 -5.04
N LEU A 239 -4.61 -7.00 -4.95
CA LEU A 239 -5.25 -6.39 -3.77
C LEU A 239 -5.13 -7.27 -2.50
N ASP A 240 -5.04 -8.60 -2.60
CA ASP A 240 -4.78 -9.44 -1.41
C ASP A 240 -3.38 -9.16 -0.83
N GLY A 241 -2.36 -9.03 -1.68
CA GLY A 241 -1.03 -8.59 -1.27
C GLY A 241 -1.02 -7.16 -0.72
N GLY A 242 -1.73 -6.25 -1.40
CA GLY A 242 -1.89 -4.87 -0.97
C GLY A 242 -2.55 -4.74 0.41
N ARG A 243 -3.60 -5.52 0.71
CA ARG A 243 -4.26 -5.53 2.04
C ARG A 243 -3.28 -5.89 3.17
N ILE A 244 -2.39 -6.85 2.93
CA ILE A 244 -1.31 -7.19 3.88
C ILE A 244 -0.36 -6.00 4.04
N GLY A 245 0.00 -5.33 2.95
CA GLY A 245 0.80 -4.10 2.95
C GLY A 245 0.16 -2.96 3.74
N ILE A 246 -1.17 -2.73 3.56
CA ILE A 246 -1.90 -1.71 4.34
C ILE A 246 -1.93 -2.05 5.84
N ALA A 247 -2.08 -3.33 6.20
CA ALA A 247 -1.98 -3.74 7.59
C ALA A 247 -0.58 -3.41 8.18
N ALA A 248 0.48 -3.65 7.43
CA ALA A 248 1.85 -3.32 7.84
C ALA A 248 2.08 -1.80 7.99
N GLN A 249 1.60 -1.00 7.04
CA GLN A 249 1.65 0.46 7.13
C GLN A 249 0.88 0.97 8.36
N SER A 250 -0.31 0.40 8.62
CA SER A 250 -1.14 0.76 9.78
C SER A 250 -0.42 0.48 11.08
N VAL A 251 0.21 -0.69 11.21
CA VAL A 251 0.99 -1.08 12.40
C VAL A 251 2.18 -0.13 12.60
N GLY A 252 2.93 0.17 11.52
CA GLY A 252 4.08 1.07 11.60
C GLY A 252 3.70 2.50 12.03
N LEU A 253 2.67 3.08 11.40
CA LEU A 253 2.19 4.42 11.73
C LEU A 253 1.59 4.49 13.14
N ALA A 254 0.83 3.46 13.57
CA ALA A 254 0.28 3.38 14.91
C ALA A 254 1.39 3.30 15.96
N GLN A 255 2.45 2.53 15.70
CA GLN A 255 3.60 2.45 16.59
C GLN A 255 4.30 3.81 16.74
N ALA A 256 4.47 4.55 15.63
CA ALA A 256 5.04 5.90 15.69
C ALA A 256 4.20 6.85 16.55
N ALA A 257 2.90 6.84 16.36
CA ALA A 257 1.97 7.66 17.14
C ALA A 257 1.97 7.28 18.63
N PHE A 258 2.02 5.98 18.92
CA PHE A 258 2.11 5.47 20.27
C PHE A 258 3.40 5.90 20.97
N ASP A 259 4.56 5.75 20.31
CA ASP A 259 5.85 6.09 20.87
C ASP A 259 5.96 7.59 21.19
N GLU A 260 5.47 8.46 20.29
CA GLU A 260 5.43 9.91 20.52
C GLU A 260 4.47 10.26 21.69
N ALA A 261 3.32 9.61 21.78
CA ALA A 261 2.39 9.82 22.89
C ALA A 261 3.00 9.41 24.23
N VAL A 262 3.67 8.26 24.30
CA VAL A 262 4.35 7.78 25.53
C VAL A 262 5.50 8.71 25.91
N LYS A 263 6.31 9.14 24.93
CA LYS A 263 7.43 10.08 25.13
C LYS A 263 6.92 11.42 25.69
N TYR A 264 5.85 11.96 25.10
CA TYR A 264 5.23 13.19 25.55
C TYR A 264 4.66 13.05 26.97
N ALA A 265 3.89 11.98 27.23
CA ALA A 265 3.29 11.74 28.54
C ALA A 265 4.34 11.61 29.68
N LYS A 266 5.50 11.02 29.40
CA LYS A 266 6.62 10.92 30.35
C LYS A 266 7.33 12.25 30.60
N LYS A 267 7.21 13.21 29.67
CA LYS A 267 7.90 14.50 29.77
C LYS A 267 7.00 15.64 30.33
N ARG A 268 5.74 15.68 29.85
CA ARG A 268 4.78 16.75 30.18
C ARG A 268 4.34 16.68 31.62
N GLU A 269 4.34 17.85 32.31
CA GLU A 269 3.85 18.01 33.68
C GLU A 269 2.62 18.90 33.70
N GLN A 270 1.61 18.49 34.46
CA GLN A 270 0.44 19.27 34.83
C GLN A 270 -0.08 18.79 36.18
N PHE A 271 -0.73 19.69 36.94
CA PHE A 271 -1.23 19.41 38.29
C PHE A 271 -0.13 18.86 39.23
N GLY A 272 1.10 19.39 39.08
CA GLY A 272 2.24 19.04 39.93
C GLY A 272 2.90 17.67 39.67
N GLN A 273 2.57 17.01 38.58
CA GLN A 273 3.15 15.71 38.25
C GLN A 273 3.21 15.44 36.74
N LYS A 274 4.02 14.45 36.33
CA LYS A 274 4.02 13.94 34.94
C LYS A 274 2.64 13.41 34.57
N ILE A 275 2.13 13.74 33.36
CA ILE A 275 0.79 13.30 32.95
C ILE A 275 0.70 11.76 32.78
N ALA A 276 1.84 11.08 32.59
CA ALA A 276 1.93 9.60 32.61
C ALA A 276 1.51 8.98 33.96
N LYS A 277 1.39 9.75 35.05
CA LYS A 277 0.93 9.25 36.36
C LYS A 277 -0.58 9.23 36.49
N PHE A 278 -1.32 9.95 35.63
CA PHE A 278 -2.78 9.94 35.65
C PHE A 278 -3.32 8.59 35.17
N GLN A 279 -4.18 7.95 35.97
CA GLN A 279 -4.69 6.61 35.72
C GLN A 279 -5.43 6.52 34.39
N ALA A 280 -6.25 7.52 34.03
CA ALA A 280 -6.97 7.56 32.77
C ALA A 280 -6.02 7.51 31.55
N LEU A 281 -4.89 8.23 31.58
CA LEU A 281 -3.89 8.21 30.50
C LEU A 281 -3.16 6.86 30.44
N ARG A 282 -2.89 6.25 31.59
CA ARG A 282 -2.30 4.90 31.64
C ARG A 282 -3.18 3.86 31.00
N PHE A 283 -4.50 3.93 31.19
CA PHE A 283 -5.46 3.04 30.54
C PHE A 283 -5.47 3.24 29.03
N ILE A 284 -5.51 4.49 28.56
CA ILE A 284 -5.43 4.80 27.13
C ILE A 284 -4.15 4.23 26.50
N ILE A 285 -3.01 4.38 27.15
CA ILE A 285 -1.72 3.85 26.66
C ILE A 285 -1.73 2.31 26.63
N ALA A 286 -2.32 1.66 27.64
CA ALA A 286 -2.45 0.19 27.66
C ALA A 286 -3.34 -0.33 26.53
N ASP A 287 -4.49 0.34 26.30
CA ASP A 287 -5.38 0.01 25.17
C ASP A 287 -4.68 0.16 23.83
N MET A 288 -3.97 1.29 23.61
CA MET A 288 -3.21 1.53 22.36
C MET A 288 -2.18 0.42 22.12
N ALA A 289 -1.43 0.03 23.14
CA ALA A 289 -0.44 -1.04 23.02
C ALA A 289 -1.08 -2.39 22.66
N THR A 290 -2.20 -2.73 23.30
CA THR A 290 -2.94 -3.96 23.07
C THR A 290 -3.52 -4.00 21.65
N GLU A 291 -4.13 -2.92 21.20
CA GLU A 291 -4.71 -2.83 19.85
C GLU A 291 -3.62 -2.94 18.77
N ILE A 292 -2.45 -2.31 18.95
CA ILE A 292 -1.32 -2.40 18.01
C ILE A 292 -0.81 -3.84 17.92
N GLU A 293 -0.65 -4.52 19.07
CA GLU A 293 -0.17 -5.88 19.09
C GLU A 293 -1.16 -6.85 18.43
N ALA A 294 -2.46 -6.70 18.68
CA ALA A 294 -3.48 -7.50 18.02
C ALA A 294 -3.44 -7.34 16.48
N ALA A 295 -3.29 -6.09 16.00
CA ALA A 295 -3.13 -5.81 14.57
C ALA A 295 -1.87 -6.45 13.98
N ARG A 296 -0.75 -6.38 14.73
CA ARG A 296 0.54 -6.97 14.35
C ARG A 296 0.43 -8.48 14.18
N GLN A 297 -0.26 -9.18 15.08
CA GLN A 297 -0.45 -10.63 15.01
C GLN A 297 -1.33 -11.03 13.81
N LEU A 298 -2.39 -10.28 13.51
CA LEU A 298 -3.22 -10.52 12.31
C LEU A 298 -2.41 -10.30 11.01
N MET A 299 -1.58 -9.26 10.96
CA MET A 299 -0.68 -8.99 9.84
C MET A 299 0.31 -10.14 9.62
N PHE A 300 0.99 -10.60 10.68
CA PHE A 300 1.94 -11.71 10.58
C PHE A 300 1.26 -13.02 10.20
N LEU A 301 0.06 -13.29 10.69
CA LEU A 301 -0.71 -14.47 10.30
C LEU A 301 -0.95 -14.47 8.78
N ALA A 302 -1.43 -13.37 8.23
CA ALA A 302 -1.71 -13.25 6.79
C ALA A 302 -0.42 -13.37 5.96
N ALA A 303 0.68 -12.72 6.39
CA ALA A 303 1.98 -12.79 5.73
C ALA A 303 2.54 -14.21 5.71
N ALA A 304 2.58 -14.88 6.86
CA ALA A 304 3.10 -16.25 6.97
C ALA A 304 2.26 -17.28 6.20
N MET A 305 0.93 -17.11 6.11
CA MET A 305 0.07 -17.95 5.27
C MET A 305 0.40 -17.76 3.79
N LYS A 306 0.63 -16.50 3.36
CA LYS A 306 1.03 -16.21 1.98
C LYS A 306 2.36 -16.87 1.64
N ASP A 307 3.34 -16.84 2.52
CA ASP A 307 4.65 -17.48 2.34
C ASP A 307 4.56 -19.01 2.20
N ARG A 308 3.54 -19.63 2.79
CA ARG A 308 3.22 -21.05 2.60
C ARG A 308 2.40 -21.35 1.35
N GLY A 309 2.07 -20.35 0.54
CA GLY A 309 1.27 -20.51 -0.68
C GLY A 309 -0.23 -20.76 -0.41
N GLU A 310 -0.71 -20.48 0.79
CA GLU A 310 -2.12 -20.66 1.17
C GLU A 310 -3.01 -19.55 0.60
N ASN A 311 -4.33 -19.80 0.53
CA ASN A 311 -5.30 -18.75 0.21
C ASN A 311 -5.41 -17.78 1.40
N VAL A 312 -5.07 -16.53 1.18
CA VAL A 312 -4.97 -15.50 2.22
C VAL A 312 -6.09 -14.46 2.18
N THR A 313 -7.03 -14.54 1.24
CA THR A 313 -8.07 -13.52 1.01
C THR A 313 -8.81 -13.16 2.29
N LEU A 314 -9.21 -14.17 3.09
CA LEU A 314 -9.90 -13.96 4.37
C LEU A 314 -9.00 -13.26 5.40
N GLN A 315 -7.79 -13.78 5.62
CA GLN A 315 -6.87 -13.26 6.63
C GLN A 315 -6.31 -11.89 6.25
N ALA A 316 -6.02 -11.65 4.98
CA ALA A 316 -5.61 -10.34 4.47
C ALA A 316 -6.71 -9.28 4.68
N ALA A 317 -7.98 -9.64 4.42
CA ALA A 317 -9.10 -8.74 4.67
C ALA A 317 -9.30 -8.46 6.17
N MET A 318 -9.18 -9.49 7.04
CA MET A 318 -9.24 -9.32 8.50
C MET A 318 -8.11 -8.43 9.02
N ALA A 319 -6.87 -8.67 8.58
CA ALA A 319 -5.70 -7.89 8.96
C ALA A 319 -5.85 -6.42 8.55
N LYS A 320 -6.26 -6.17 7.30
CA LYS A 320 -6.49 -4.82 6.78
C LYS A 320 -7.60 -4.10 7.54
N LEU A 321 -8.73 -4.75 7.73
CA LEU A 321 -9.87 -4.16 8.43
C LEU A 321 -9.47 -3.73 9.84
N TYR A 322 -8.94 -4.66 10.62
CA TYR A 322 -8.60 -4.39 12.00
C TYR A 322 -7.50 -3.33 12.14
N ALA A 323 -6.40 -3.47 11.37
CA ALA A 323 -5.25 -2.58 11.46
C ALA A 323 -5.59 -1.15 11.00
N SER A 324 -6.37 -0.99 9.92
CA SER A 324 -6.74 0.34 9.42
C SER A 324 -7.72 1.09 10.34
N GLU A 325 -8.62 0.38 11.02
CA GLU A 325 -9.48 0.99 12.04
C GLU A 325 -8.70 1.28 13.33
N MET A 326 -7.82 0.38 13.73
CA MET A 326 -6.94 0.53 14.90
C MET A 326 -6.05 1.77 14.78
N VAL A 327 -5.36 1.98 13.64
CA VAL A 327 -4.45 3.12 13.48
C VAL A 327 -5.18 4.46 13.57
N ASN A 328 -6.42 4.56 13.09
CA ASN A 328 -7.25 5.75 13.25
C ASN A 328 -7.57 6.03 14.74
N ARG A 329 -7.89 4.99 15.52
CA ARG A 329 -8.12 5.15 16.97
C ARG A 329 -6.84 5.54 17.71
N VAL A 330 -5.72 4.89 17.40
CA VAL A 330 -4.42 5.13 18.05
C VAL A 330 -3.91 6.53 17.77
N THR A 331 -3.95 6.98 16.51
CA THR A 331 -3.50 8.33 16.14
C THR A 331 -4.36 9.42 16.77
N ALA A 332 -5.69 9.21 16.85
CA ALA A 332 -6.59 10.11 17.55
C ALA A 332 -6.28 10.18 19.06
N LYS A 333 -6.04 9.04 19.72
CA LYS A 333 -5.64 8.98 21.13
C LYS A 333 -4.28 9.65 21.36
N ALA A 334 -3.31 9.44 20.45
CA ALA A 334 -1.99 10.07 20.53
C ALA A 334 -2.07 11.60 20.43
N LEU A 335 -2.87 12.11 19.49
CA LEU A 335 -3.14 13.54 19.35
C LEU A 335 -3.79 14.09 20.63
N GLN A 336 -4.80 13.39 21.16
CA GLN A 336 -5.51 13.79 22.39
C GLN A 336 -4.57 13.84 23.60
N ILE A 337 -3.62 12.91 23.74
CA ILE A 337 -2.61 12.91 24.82
C ILE A 337 -1.72 14.16 24.77
N HIS A 338 -1.43 14.68 23.57
CA HIS A 338 -0.66 15.92 23.39
C HIS A 338 -1.48 17.19 23.73
N GLY A 339 -2.81 17.09 23.78
CA GLY A 339 -3.69 18.24 23.99
C GLY A 339 -3.51 19.30 22.90
N GLY A 340 -3.45 20.58 23.27
CA GLY A 340 -3.25 21.66 22.29
C GLY A 340 -1.99 21.54 21.43
N TYR A 341 -0.93 20.96 21.99
CA TYR A 341 0.29 20.67 21.23
C TYR A 341 0.12 19.58 20.16
N GLY A 342 -0.87 18.72 20.29
CA GLY A 342 -1.21 17.72 19.24
C GLY A 342 -1.88 18.33 18.02
N PHE A 343 -2.43 19.54 18.14
CA PHE A 343 -3.16 20.23 17.07
C PHE A 343 -2.27 21.16 16.22
N ILE A 344 -1.03 21.36 16.61
CA ILE A 344 -0.06 22.21 15.88
C ILE A 344 0.99 21.35 15.19
N LYS A 345 1.57 21.88 14.11
CA LYS A 345 2.52 21.16 13.22
C LYS A 345 3.91 20.96 13.80
N ASP A 346 4.20 21.46 15.00
CA ASP A 346 5.48 21.29 15.69
C ASP A 346 5.67 19.85 16.21
N TYR A 347 4.57 19.11 16.34
CA TYR A 347 4.55 17.70 16.72
C TYR A 347 4.02 16.83 15.59
N PRO A 348 4.57 15.62 15.38
CA PRO A 348 4.22 14.80 14.22
C PRO A 348 2.84 14.15 14.33
N VAL A 349 2.18 14.17 15.49
CA VAL A 349 0.93 13.41 15.73
C VAL A 349 -0.24 13.92 14.91
N GLU A 350 -0.29 15.21 14.54
CA GLU A 350 -1.33 15.75 13.66
C GLU A 350 -1.19 15.18 12.24
N ARG A 351 0.05 15.03 11.73
CA ARG A 351 0.34 14.39 10.45
C ARG A 351 -0.05 12.92 10.49
N PHE A 352 0.31 12.20 11.54
CA PHE A 352 -0.05 10.79 11.71
C PHE A 352 -1.57 10.58 11.69
N TYR A 353 -2.33 11.48 12.32
CA TYR A 353 -3.79 11.44 12.30
C TYR A 353 -4.35 11.68 10.90
N ARG A 354 -3.82 12.65 10.14
CA ARG A 354 -4.23 12.91 8.75
C ARG A 354 -3.89 11.74 7.82
N ASP A 355 -2.69 11.20 7.96
CA ASP A 355 -2.22 10.08 7.14
C ASP A 355 -3.03 8.81 7.38
N ALA A 356 -3.38 8.53 8.64
CA ALA A 356 -4.13 7.33 9.03
C ALA A 356 -5.53 7.27 8.39
N ARG A 357 -6.15 8.42 8.08
CA ARG A 357 -7.56 8.46 7.69
C ARG A 357 -7.86 7.66 6.43
N VAL A 358 -6.98 7.69 5.44
CA VAL A 358 -7.19 7.02 4.16
C VAL A 358 -7.10 5.48 4.24
N PHE A 359 -6.46 4.94 5.29
CA PHE A 359 -6.23 3.50 5.42
C PHE A 359 -7.54 2.69 5.54
N THR A 360 -8.63 3.28 5.99
CA THR A 360 -9.95 2.66 5.99
C THR A 360 -10.68 2.78 4.66
N ILE A 361 -10.11 3.50 3.68
CA ILE A 361 -10.77 3.86 2.42
C ILE A 361 -10.16 3.11 1.24
N TYR A 362 -8.85 3.27 1.01
CA TYR A 362 -8.19 2.70 -0.17
C TYR A 362 -7.98 1.18 -0.10
N GLU A 363 -7.68 0.56 -1.24
CA GLU A 363 -7.54 -0.91 -1.40
C GLU A 363 -8.74 -1.71 -0.87
N GLY A 364 -9.93 -1.12 -1.03
CA GLY A 364 -11.20 -1.61 -0.51
C GLY A 364 -11.52 -1.04 0.86
N THR A 365 -12.64 -0.33 0.95
CA THR A 365 -13.08 0.30 2.20
C THR A 365 -13.27 -0.73 3.32
N SER A 366 -13.38 -0.27 4.57
CA SER A 366 -13.71 -1.13 5.72
C SER A 366 -14.98 -1.95 5.49
N GLU A 367 -15.97 -1.38 4.79
CA GLU A 367 -17.21 -2.04 4.40
C GLU A 367 -16.93 -3.16 3.39
N ILE A 368 -16.11 -2.91 2.39
CA ILE A 368 -15.71 -3.93 1.40
C ILE A 368 -14.91 -5.06 2.08
N GLN A 369 -14.04 -4.76 3.06
CA GLN A 369 -13.37 -5.83 3.82
C GLN A 369 -14.40 -6.70 4.55
N ARG A 370 -15.44 -6.11 5.17
CA ARG A 370 -16.53 -6.86 5.81
C ARG A 370 -17.30 -7.74 4.82
N VAL A 371 -17.57 -7.25 3.62
CA VAL A 371 -18.18 -8.04 2.53
C VAL A 371 -17.26 -9.22 2.15
N VAL A 372 -15.97 -8.99 1.96
CA VAL A 372 -15.01 -10.05 1.63
C VAL A 372 -14.96 -11.11 2.75
N ILE A 373 -14.87 -10.68 3.99
CA ILE A 373 -14.83 -11.56 5.16
C ILE A 373 -16.11 -12.40 5.25
N SER A 374 -17.28 -11.76 5.23
CA SER A 374 -18.56 -12.45 5.36
C SER A 374 -18.80 -13.44 4.22
N ASN A 375 -18.48 -13.06 2.98
CA ASN A 375 -18.60 -13.96 1.82
C ASN A 375 -17.69 -15.18 1.94
N ASN A 376 -16.49 -15.04 2.51
CA ASN A 376 -15.60 -16.20 2.72
C ASN A 376 -16.06 -17.12 3.86
N ILE A 377 -16.67 -16.55 4.92
CA ILE A 377 -17.18 -17.34 6.04
C ILE A 377 -18.48 -18.05 5.67
N LEU A 378 -19.37 -17.38 4.93
CA LEU A 378 -20.69 -17.88 4.55
C LEU A 378 -20.69 -18.76 3.30
N LYS A 379 -19.57 -18.90 2.60
CA LYS A 379 -19.45 -19.88 1.53
C LYS A 379 -19.69 -21.27 2.12
N ASP A 380 -20.70 -21.96 1.60
CA ASP A 380 -20.87 -23.38 1.90
C ASP A 380 -19.55 -24.11 1.59
N ARG A 381 -18.93 -24.65 2.62
CA ARG A 381 -17.84 -25.61 2.45
C ARG A 381 -18.46 -26.89 1.90
N ARG A 382 -18.72 -26.91 0.59
CA ARG A 382 -18.99 -28.19 -0.09
C ARG A 382 -17.72 -29.00 0.08
N GLY A 383 -17.85 -30.09 0.82
CA GLY A 383 -16.81 -31.00 1.24
C GLY A 383 -16.00 -31.63 0.09
#